data_aa8ff16f44304ec740afd4bdd1a3f39c
#
_entry.id   aa8ff16f44304ec740afd4bdd1a3f39c
#
_cell.length_a   1.000
_cell.length_b   1.000
_cell.length_c   1.000
_cell.angle_alpha   90.00
_cell.angle_beta   90.00
_cell.angle_gamma   90.00
#
_symmetry.space_group_name_H-M   'P 1'
#
loop_
_entity.id
_entity.type
_entity.pdbx_description
1 polymer ?
#
loop_
_entity_poly.entity_id
_entity_poly.type
_entity_poly.pdbx_seq_one_letter_code
_entity_poly.pdbx_strand_id
1 'polypeptide(L)'
;MKEFIHVLRRFIPPYKKYLVLSIIFNILSAFLNIFSFATLIPLLQILFKVDAGTGATRAMAWSEGSFKEVLSNNADYYTQIYITSWGPTTVLLAIGLILAFMTFLKTGAYFLSSASIIPIRTGVVRDIRNQLYEKITSLSLGFFSEERKGDIIARMSGDVQEVDNSIMSSIDMLFKNPVLIIIYFTTLLVISWQLTLFTLIFVPIFGWFMGFVGRKLKQNSMTAQKLWSDTMSQVEETLGGLRVIKAFCAEGMMNERFDKINSEYRSDIMRVNIRQQLAHPMSEFLGTVMIVVVLWFGGTLVLGESPIISGPTFIYYLVILYSILNPLKEFSRAGYNIPKGLASMERIDKILQAEVKINDPENPVHIDSFEHEIEFRHVSFAYTDGKDDEGKPELHWVLKDINLVIPKGKTVALVGQSGSGKSTLLDLIPRYYDVQEGEILIDGINIKDLGVHDLRQLIGNVNQEAILFNDSFKNNISFGVNATDEAIVEAAKIANAHEFIMHSERGYDTNIGDRGGRLSGGQRQRVSIARAILKNPPILILDEATSALDTESERLVQDALYKLMKTRTTIAVAHRLSTIKNSDEICVLHEGEIVERGTHDELMDIEGYYKKLHDMQEI
;
A
#
# COMPACT_ATOMS: atom_id res chain seq x y z
N MET A 1 -2.42 -15.59 -15.27
CA MET A 1 -0.99 -15.98 -15.20
C MET A 1 -0.07 -15.04 -15.97
N LYS A 2 -0.39 -14.60 -17.21
CA LYS A 2 0.43 -13.64 -17.97
C LYS A 2 0.60 -12.31 -17.24
N GLU A 3 -0.48 -11.72 -16.72
CA GLU A 3 -0.47 -10.46 -15.96
C GLU A 3 0.38 -10.56 -14.68
N PHE A 4 0.29 -11.71 -14.01
CA PHE A 4 1.07 -11.93 -12.80
C PHE A 4 2.58 -12.03 -13.09
N ILE A 5 2.96 -12.72 -14.18
CA ILE A 5 4.36 -12.77 -14.62
C ILE A 5 4.85 -11.35 -14.95
N HIS A 6 3.98 -10.48 -15.46
CA HIS A 6 4.31 -9.06 -15.69
C HIS A 6 4.65 -8.34 -14.37
N VAL A 7 3.85 -8.53 -13.32
CA VAL A 7 4.12 -7.97 -11.98
C VAL A 7 5.47 -8.47 -11.43
N LEU A 8 5.74 -9.77 -11.53
CA LEU A 8 7.02 -10.33 -11.10
C LEU A 8 8.20 -9.76 -11.89
N ARG A 9 8.09 -9.61 -13.21
CA ARG A 9 9.11 -9.00 -14.05
C ARG A 9 9.38 -7.54 -13.72
N ARG A 10 8.39 -6.82 -13.23
CA ARG A 10 8.53 -5.41 -12.81
C ARG A 10 9.32 -5.28 -11.51
N PHE A 11 9.06 -6.13 -10.52
CA PHE A 11 9.57 -5.94 -9.16
C PHE A 11 10.69 -6.88 -8.73
N ILE A 12 10.84 -8.08 -9.34
CA ILE A 12 11.86 -9.06 -8.93
C ILE A 12 13.30 -8.73 -9.42
N PRO A 13 13.56 -8.07 -10.56
CA PRO A 13 14.89 -7.91 -11.09
C PRO A 13 15.95 -7.41 -10.10
N PRO A 14 15.68 -6.43 -9.20
CA PRO A 14 16.64 -5.99 -8.19
C PRO A 14 17.04 -7.10 -7.19
N TYR A 15 16.16 -8.07 -7.01
CA TYR A 15 16.26 -9.14 -6.00
C TYR A 15 16.63 -10.51 -6.58
N LYS A 16 16.97 -10.60 -7.89
CA LYS A 16 17.24 -11.88 -8.59
C LYS A 16 18.26 -12.79 -7.89
N LYS A 17 19.29 -12.22 -7.24
CA LYS A 17 20.28 -12.98 -6.49
C LYS A 17 19.67 -13.81 -5.36
N TYR A 18 18.70 -13.25 -4.66
CA TYR A 18 18.02 -13.95 -3.56
C TYR A 18 17.08 -15.04 -4.07
N LEU A 19 16.44 -14.81 -5.22
CA LEU A 19 15.61 -15.83 -5.88
C LEU A 19 16.46 -17.04 -6.30
N VAL A 20 17.61 -16.80 -6.95
CA VAL A 20 18.53 -17.87 -7.36
C VAL A 20 19.03 -18.63 -6.14
N LEU A 21 19.42 -17.92 -5.08
CA LEU A 21 19.90 -18.53 -3.83
C LEU A 21 18.81 -19.41 -3.19
N SER A 22 17.56 -18.92 -3.15
CA SER A 22 16.41 -19.68 -2.65
C SER A 22 16.20 -20.96 -3.46
N ILE A 23 16.28 -20.92 -4.80
CA ILE A 23 16.13 -22.09 -5.67
C ILE A 23 17.26 -23.10 -5.41
N ILE A 24 18.51 -22.65 -5.31
CA ILE A 24 19.67 -23.53 -5.03
C ILE A 24 19.47 -24.26 -3.70
N PHE A 25 19.15 -23.54 -2.63
CA PHE A 25 18.93 -24.16 -1.32
C PHE A 25 17.67 -25.06 -1.29
N ASN A 26 16.64 -24.72 -2.07
CA ASN A 26 15.47 -25.58 -2.21
C ASN A 26 15.81 -26.91 -2.90
N ILE A 27 16.58 -26.87 -3.98
CA ILE A 27 17.10 -28.05 -4.68
C ILE A 27 17.95 -28.89 -3.71
N LEU A 28 18.89 -28.27 -3.01
CA LEU A 28 19.72 -28.95 -2.03
C LEU A 28 18.88 -29.61 -0.93
N SER A 29 17.91 -28.90 -0.38
CA SER A 29 16.98 -29.44 0.63
C SER A 29 16.20 -30.63 0.11
N ALA A 30 15.73 -30.58 -1.16
CA ALA A 30 14.99 -31.69 -1.79
C ALA A 30 15.87 -32.94 -1.96
N PHE A 31 17.10 -32.79 -2.43
CA PHE A 31 18.04 -33.90 -2.54
C PHE A 31 18.36 -34.51 -1.17
N LEU A 32 18.70 -33.67 -0.18
CA LEU A 32 18.97 -34.13 1.18
C LEU A 32 17.74 -34.84 1.79
N ASN A 33 16.53 -34.43 1.45
CA ASN A 33 15.30 -35.11 1.87
C ASN A 33 15.18 -36.53 1.30
N ILE A 34 15.47 -36.68 0.00
CA ILE A 34 15.46 -38.01 -0.65
C ILE A 34 16.49 -38.95 -0.01
N PHE A 35 17.73 -38.45 0.19
CA PHE A 35 18.79 -39.24 0.84
C PHE A 35 18.45 -39.56 2.31
N SER A 36 17.88 -38.60 3.05
CA SER A 36 17.38 -38.84 4.41
C SER A 36 16.35 -39.95 4.46
N PHE A 37 15.39 -39.97 3.52
CA PHE A 37 14.41 -41.07 3.46
C PHE A 37 15.00 -42.36 2.93
N ALA A 38 16.02 -42.34 2.06
CA ALA A 38 16.69 -43.52 1.58
C ALA A 38 17.38 -44.32 2.71
N THR A 39 17.84 -43.63 3.78
CA THR A 39 18.40 -44.32 4.97
C THR A 39 17.37 -45.20 5.72
N LEU A 40 16.07 -45.02 5.45
CA LEU A 40 15.04 -45.92 5.99
C LEU A 40 15.15 -47.35 5.43
N ILE A 41 15.67 -47.54 4.21
CA ILE A 41 15.80 -48.87 3.59
C ILE A 41 16.70 -49.77 4.44
N PRO A 42 17.99 -49.44 4.70
CA PRO A 42 18.85 -50.30 5.52
C PRO A 42 18.35 -50.37 6.98
N LEU A 43 17.73 -49.33 7.52
CA LEU A 43 17.16 -49.34 8.86
C LEU A 43 16.03 -50.39 8.97
N LEU A 44 15.11 -50.44 8.01
CA LEU A 44 14.01 -51.42 7.99
C LEU A 44 14.53 -52.84 7.72
N GLN A 45 15.55 -53.00 6.89
CA GLN A 45 16.21 -54.31 6.65
C GLN A 45 16.79 -54.87 7.94
N ILE A 46 17.49 -54.06 8.74
CA ILE A 46 18.06 -54.47 10.03
C ILE A 46 16.94 -54.84 11.03
N LEU A 47 15.92 -53.97 11.18
CA LEU A 47 14.85 -54.17 12.15
C LEU A 47 14.01 -55.38 11.89
N PHE A 48 13.64 -55.62 10.62
CA PHE A 48 12.76 -56.75 10.24
C PHE A 48 13.52 -58.00 9.83
N LYS A 49 14.88 -57.98 9.91
CA LYS A 49 15.74 -59.09 9.49
C LYS A 49 15.39 -59.61 8.09
N VAL A 50 15.00 -58.69 7.20
CA VAL A 50 14.70 -59.02 5.80
C VAL A 50 16.02 -59.14 5.08
N ASP A 51 16.31 -60.36 4.59
CA ASP A 51 17.47 -60.54 3.72
C ASP A 51 17.34 -59.64 2.50
N ALA A 52 18.39 -58.96 2.17
CA ALA A 52 18.42 -57.98 1.08
C ALA A 52 18.16 -58.58 -0.31
N GLY A 53 17.93 -59.88 -0.39
CA GLY A 53 17.56 -60.61 -1.63
C GLY A 53 18.59 -60.53 -2.77
N THR A 54 19.57 -59.60 -2.63
CA THR A 54 20.57 -59.32 -3.66
C THR A 54 21.80 -60.18 -3.56
N GLY A 55 21.99 -60.89 -2.43
CA GLY A 55 23.18 -61.74 -2.21
C GLY A 55 24.50 -60.98 -2.50
N ALA A 56 24.56 -59.68 -2.13
CA ALA A 56 25.67 -58.81 -2.44
C ALA A 56 26.97 -59.32 -1.78
N THR A 57 27.71 -60.11 -2.51
CA THR A 57 28.97 -60.75 -2.04
C THR A 57 30.18 -59.87 -2.23
N ARG A 58 30.06 -58.81 -3.07
CA ARG A 58 31.14 -57.83 -3.32
C ARG A 58 30.54 -56.44 -3.63
N ALA A 59 31.34 -55.40 -3.40
CA ALA A 59 31.04 -54.07 -3.90
C ALA A 59 31.12 -54.05 -5.44
N MET A 60 30.13 -53.43 -6.10
CA MET A 60 30.11 -53.24 -7.55
C MET A 60 30.81 -51.93 -7.93
N ALA A 61 31.61 -51.98 -9.01
CA ALA A 61 32.18 -50.78 -9.61
C ALA A 61 31.10 -50.02 -10.40
N TRP A 62 31.25 -48.72 -10.56
CA TRP A 62 30.33 -47.83 -11.28
C TRP A 62 30.16 -48.23 -12.77
N SER A 63 31.07 -48.99 -13.33
CA SER A 63 31.02 -49.54 -14.70
C SER A 63 30.28 -50.85 -14.85
N GLU A 64 29.88 -51.50 -13.75
CA GLU A 64 29.35 -52.89 -13.78
C GLU A 64 27.83 -52.96 -13.82
N GLY A 65 27.10 -51.83 -13.74
CA GLY A 65 25.67 -51.81 -13.76
C GLY A 65 25.06 -50.41 -13.85
N SER A 66 23.73 -50.33 -13.83
CA SER A 66 23.06 -49.05 -13.77
C SER A 66 23.34 -48.35 -12.44
N PHE A 67 23.26 -47.01 -12.41
CA PHE A 67 23.46 -46.20 -11.20
C PHE A 67 22.64 -46.73 -10.01
N LYS A 68 21.39 -47.16 -10.25
CA LYS A 68 20.50 -47.70 -9.24
C LYS A 68 21.01 -49.05 -8.70
N GLU A 69 21.43 -49.95 -9.57
CA GLU A 69 21.93 -51.25 -9.19
C GLU A 69 23.23 -51.18 -8.40
N VAL A 70 24.20 -50.36 -8.85
CA VAL A 70 25.47 -50.13 -8.15
C VAL A 70 25.22 -49.53 -6.78
N LEU A 71 24.36 -48.52 -6.68
CA LEU A 71 24.05 -47.85 -5.40
C LEU A 71 23.36 -48.79 -4.41
N SER A 72 22.36 -49.57 -4.88
CA SER A 72 21.63 -50.52 -4.02
C SER A 72 22.56 -51.64 -3.56
N ASN A 73 23.33 -52.27 -4.48
CA ASN A 73 24.24 -53.36 -4.16
C ASN A 73 25.32 -52.90 -3.15
N ASN A 74 25.92 -51.73 -3.37
CA ASN A 74 26.95 -51.24 -2.48
C ASN A 74 26.39 -50.85 -1.10
N ALA A 75 25.20 -50.25 -1.04
CA ALA A 75 24.53 -49.98 0.22
C ALA A 75 24.25 -51.26 1.02
N ASP A 76 23.74 -52.29 0.36
CA ASP A 76 23.46 -53.61 0.99
C ASP A 76 24.77 -54.28 1.43
N TYR A 77 25.81 -54.32 0.57
CA TYR A 77 27.10 -54.91 0.86
C TYR A 77 27.79 -54.27 2.08
N TYR A 78 27.90 -52.93 2.10
CA TYR A 78 28.54 -52.25 3.24
C TYR A 78 27.70 -52.37 4.52
N THR A 79 26.36 -52.36 4.42
CA THR A 79 25.48 -52.57 5.56
C THR A 79 25.74 -53.95 6.18
N GLN A 80 25.83 -55.01 5.39
CA GLN A 80 26.13 -56.36 5.86
C GLN A 80 27.50 -56.50 6.51
N ILE A 81 28.55 -55.89 5.91
CA ILE A 81 29.90 -55.87 6.51
C ILE A 81 29.86 -55.23 7.87
N TYR A 82 29.23 -54.05 8.00
CA TYR A 82 29.20 -53.35 9.27
C TYR A 82 28.34 -54.06 10.32
N ILE A 83 27.25 -54.72 9.92
CA ILE A 83 26.44 -55.57 10.81
C ILE A 83 27.29 -56.72 11.36
N THR A 84 28.09 -57.35 10.52
CA THR A 84 28.94 -58.49 10.91
C THR A 84 30.10 -58.04 11.82
N SER A 85 30.67 -56.85 11.57
CA SER A 85 31.84 -56.36 12.32
C SER A 85 31.49 -55.62 13.61
N TRP A 86 30.40 -54.84 13.63
CA TRP A 86 30.02 -53.95 14.78
C TRP A 86 28.76 -54.39 15.50
N GLY A 87 28.03 -55.37 14.95
CA GLY A 87 26.76 -55.82 15.46
C GLY A 87 25.56 -54.92 15.01
N PRO A 88 24.34 -55.48 14.93
CA PRO A 88 23.20 -54.81 14.35
C PRO A 88 22.73 -53.56 15.12
N THR A 89 22.87 -53.55 16.46
CA THR A 89 22.47 -52.39 17.31
C THR A 89 23.39 -51.19 17.12
N THR A 90 24.70 -51.40 16.96
CA THR A 90 25.67 -50.32 16.72
C THR A 90 25.48 -49.70 15.33
N VAL A 91 25.21 -50.54 14.31
CA VAL A 91 24.91 -50.09 12.95
C VAL A 91 23.61 -49.31 12.91
N LEU A 92 22.60 -49.77 13.64
CA LEU A 92 21.34 -49.04 13.78
C LEU A 92 21.51 -47.64 14.37
N LEU A 93 22.36 -47.54 15.43
CA LEU A 93 22.70 -46.24 16.04
C LEU A 93 23.43 -45.35 15.05
N ALA A 94 24.39 -45.89 14.31
CA ALA A 94 25.15 -45.14 13.29
C ALA A 94 24.25 -44.60 12.17
N ILE A 95 23.36 -45.42 11.65
CA ILE A 95 22.36 -44.99 10.66
C ILE A 95 21.44 -43.93 11.23
N GLY A 96 21.01 -44.06 12.51
CA GLY A 96 20.20 -43.05 13.21
C GLY A 96 20.91 -41.72 13.33
N LEU A 97 22.22 -41.70 13.65
CA LEU A 97 23.03 -40.50 13.68
C LEU A 97 23.22 -39.86 12.30
N ILE A 98 23.42 -40.66 11.25
CA ILE A 98 23.48 -40.19 9.86
C ILE A 98 22.13 -39.56 9.48
N LEU A 99 21.02 -40.19 9.80
CA LEU A 99 19.68 -39.67 9.55
C LEU A 99 19.45 -38.33 10.26
N ALA A 100 19.87 -38.23 11.53
CA ALA A 100 19.76 -36.97 12.29
C ALA A 100 20.60 -35.85 11.66
N PHE A 101 21.85 -36.17 11.26
CA PHE A 101 22.73 -35.23 10.58
C PHE A 101 22.20 -34.79 9.22
N MET A 102 21.73 -35.71 8.40
CA MET A 102 21.10 -35.40 7.11
C MET A 102 19.84 -34.56 7.26
N THR A 103 19.03 -34.86 8.30
CA THR A 103 17.85 -34.05 8.62
C THR A 103 18.23 -32.65 9.07
N PHE A 104 19.30 -32.49 9.84
CA PHE A 104 19.82 -31.18 10.23
C PHE A 104 20.26 -30.36 9.00
N LEU A 105 21.03 -30.94 8.10
CA LEU A 105 21.48 -30.28 6.85
C LEU A 105 20.28 -29.93 5.95
N LYS A 106 19.34 -30.85 5.77
CA LYS A 106 18.09 -30.63 5.03
C LYS A 106 17.30 -29.44 5.59
N THR A 107 17.09 -29.43 6.91
CA THR A 107 16.32 -28.39 7.59
C THR A 107 17.04 -27.04 7.52
N GLY A 108 18.37 -27.05 7.65
CA GLY A 108 19.21 -25.86 7.44
C GLY A 108 19.10 -25.31 6.02
N ALA A 109 19.19 -26.15 5.00
CA ALA A 109 19.00 -25.76 3.61
C ALA A 109 17.60 -25.23 3.33
N TYR A 110 16.56 -25.88 3.87
CA TYR A 110 15.17 -25.39 3.79
C TYR A 110 15.01 -24.02 4.44
N PHE A 111 15.59 -23.83 5.64
CA PHE A 111 15.58 -22.53 6.31
C PHE A 111 16.27 -21.46 5.48
N LEU A 112 17.47 -21.73 4.93
CA LEU A 112 18.21 -20.79 4.08
C LEU A 112 17.43 -20.44 2.80
N SER A 113 16.76 -21.44 2.19
CA SER A 113 15.86 -21.21 1.06
C SER A 113 14.74 -20.24 1.42
N SER A 114 14.06 -20.49 2.53
CA SER A 114 12.95 -19.64 3.00
C SER A 114 13.41 -18.26 3.45
N ALA A 115 14.55 -18.18 4.16
CA ALA A 115 15.16 -16.91 4.58
C ALA A 115 15.58 -16.06 3.38
N SER A 116 16.04 -16.68 2.29
CA SER A 116 16.41 -15.97 1.05
C SER A 116 15.24 -15.32 0.33
N ILE A 117 14.00 -15.72 0.61
CA ILE A 117 12.79 -15.08 0.03
C ILE A 117 12.41 -13.80 0.79
N ILE A 118 12.75 -13.69 2.08
CA ILE A 118 12.37 -12.54 2.92
C ILE A 118 12.82 -11.19 2.33
N PRO A 119 14.08 -11.02 1.86
CA PRO A 119 14.52 -9.78 1.22
C PRO A 119 13.75 -9.42 -0.06
N ILE A 120 13.28 -10.42 -0.81
CA ILE A 120 12.42 -10.19 -1.99
C ILE A 120 11.09 -9.60 -1.52
N ARG A 121 10.44 -10.27 -0.57
CA ARG A 121 9.15 -9.87 -0.01
C ARG A 121 9.18 -8.43 0.53
N THR A 122 10.07 -8.19 1.49
CA THR A 122 10.16 -6.89 2.17
C THR A 122 10.63 -5.78 1.24
N GLY A 123 11.53 -6.11 0.29
CA GLY A 123 12.03 -5.17 -0.69
C GLY A 123 10.96 -4.73 -1.69
N VAL A 124 10.20 -5.66 -2.25
CA VAL A 124 9.10 -5.34 -3.19
C VAL A 124 8.02 -4.51 -2.51
N VAL A 125 7.63 -4.85 -1.27
CA VAL A 125 6.67 -4.06 -0.48
C VAL A 125 7.17 -2.63 -0.26
N ARG A 126 8.44 -2.47 0.10
CA ARG A 126 9.07 -1.16 0.23
C ARG A 126 9.02 -0.38 -1.08
N ASP A 127 9.41 -1.00 -2.19
CA ASP A 127 9.50 -0.33 -3.49
C ASP A 127 8.13 0.11 -3.99
N ILE A 128 7.08 -0.72 -3.80
CA ILE A 128 5.69 -0.35 -4.12
C ILE A 128 5.25 0.85 -3.27
N ARG A 129 5.49 0.82 -1.95
CA ARG A 129 5.11 1.91 -1.06
C ARG A 129 5.82 3.21 -1.39
N ASN A 130 7.12 3.15 -1.71
CA ASN A 130 7.89 4.32 -2.12
C ASN A 130 7.35 4.92 -3.43
N GLN A 131 7.10 4.07 -4.45
CA GLN A 131 6.51 4.53 -5.73
C GLN A 131 5.12 5.13 -5.53
N LEU A 132 4.27 4.52 -4.68
CA LEU A 132 2.95 5.08 -4.35
C LEU A 132 3.08 6.43 -3.66
N TYR A 133 3.94 6.55 -2.66
CA TYR A 133 4.13 7.79 -1.92
C TYR A 133 4.66 8.92 -2.81
N GLU A 134 5.67 8.63 -3.62
CA GLU A 134 6.22 9.56 -4.61
C GLU A 134 5.15 10.01 -5.62
N LYS A 135 4.36 9.04 -6.11
CA LYS A 135 3.25 9.35 -7.02
C LYS A 135 2.18 10.22 -6.37
N ILE A 136 1.76 9.88 -5.15
CA ILE A 136 0.76 10.65 -4.39
C ILE A 136 1.22 12.11 -4.21
N THR A 137 2.49 12.33 -3.87
CA THR A 137 3.02 13.70 -3.69
C THR A 137 3.16 14.47 -5.01
N SER A 138 3.26 13.79 -6.15
CA SER A 138 3.32 14.40 -7.48
C SER A 138 1.96 14.69 -8.12
N LEU A 139 0.88 14.06 -7.65
CA LEU A 139 -0.46 14.23 -8.20
C LEU A 139 -1.03 15.62 -7.88
N SER A 140 -1.83 16.17 -8.81
CA SER A 140 -2.55 17.44 -8.61
C SER A 140 -3.65 17.31 -7.56
N LEU A 141 -4.01 18.45 -6.92
CA LEU A 141 -5.07 18.49 -5.91
C LEU A 141 -6.43 17.96 -6.41
N GLY A 142 -6.75 18.17 -7.69
CA GLY A 142 -7.97 17.68 -8.31
C GLY A 142 -8.13 16.15 -8.27
N PHE A 143 -7.03 15.40 -8.24
CA PHE A 143 -7.08 13.95 -8.07
C PHE A 143 -7.67 13.56 -6.72
N PHE A 144 -7.30 14.29 -5.66
CA PHE A 144 -7.73 14.00 -4.29
C PHE A 144 -9.16 14.46 -3.98
N SER A 145 -9.75 15.35 -4.77
CA SER A 145 -11.17 15.69 -4.69
C SER A 145 -12.06 14.59 -5.29
N GLU A 146 -11.57 13.89 -6.30
CA GLU A 146 -12.24 12.76 -6.96
C GLU A 146 -12.09 11.45 -6.18
N GLU A 147 -10.99 11.28 -5.45
CA GLU A 147 -10.66 10.05 -4.71
C GLU A 147 -10.71 10.29 -3.20
N ARG A 148 -11.41 9.44 -2.47
CA ARG A 148 -11.50 9.52 -1.01
C ARG A 148 -10.14 9.24 -0.37
N LYS A 149 -9.69 10.12 0.54
CA LYS A 149 -8.41 9.94 1.29
C LYS A 149 -8.31 8.56 1.95
N GLY A 150 -9.42 8.05 2.50
CA GLY A 150 -9.48 6.73 3.11
C GLY A 150 -9.20 5.59 2.12
N ASP A 151 -9.62 5.72 0.86
CA ASP A 151 -9.38 4.72 -0.19
C ASP A 151 -7.88 4.64 -0.52
N ILE A 152 -7.18 5.78 -0.61
CA ILE A 152 -5.72 5.81 -0.83
C ILE A 152 -4.97 5.14 0.34
N ILE A 153 -5.36 5.42 1.58
CA ILE A 153 -4.78 4.77 2.77
C ILE A 153 -5.03 3.26 2.75
N ALA A 154 -6.24 2.83 2.37
CA ALA A 154 -6.58 1.42 2.23
C ALA A 154 -5.73 0.72 1.16
N ARG A 155 -5.43 1.39 0.03
CA ARG A 155 -4.55 0.86 -1.02
C ARG A 155 -3.10 0.75 -0.53
N MET A 156 -2.58 1.76 0.17
CA MET A 156 -1.21 1.74 0.72
C MET A 156 -1.00 0.69 1.82
N SER A 157 -2.03 0.35 2.56
CA SER A 157 -1.96 -0.63 3.66
C SER A 157 -2.47 -2.01 3.23
N GLY A 158 -3.75 -2.13 2.91
CA GLY A 158 -4.44 -3.39 2.63
C GLY A 158 -4.04 -4.01 1.30
N ASP A 159 -4.11 -3.24 0.21
CA ASP A 159 -3.80 -3.77 -1.13
C ASP A 159 -2.33 -4.16 -1.26
N VAL A 160 -1.41 -3.38 -0.70
CA VAL A 160 0.02 -3.74 -0.69
C VAL A 160 0.24 -5.05 0.09
N GLN A 161 -0.48 -5.29 1.18
CA GLN A 161 -0.39 -6.54 1.94
C GLN A 161 -0.93 -7.75 1.15
N GLU A 162 -2.00 -7.55 0.36
CA GLU A 162 -2.52 -8.62 -0.51
C GLU A 162 -1.57 -8.93 -1.67
N VAL A 163 -0.92 -7.92 -2.24
CA VAL A 163 0.15 -8.11 -3.24
C VAL A 163 1.33 -8.89 -2.63
N ASP A 164 1.74 -8.56 -1.40
CA ASP A 164 2.77 -9.29 -0.66
C ASP A 164 2.43 -10.78 -0.52
N ASN A 165 1.23 -11.11 -0.04
CA ASN A 165 0.76 -12.49 0.10
C ASN A 165 0.70 -13.22 -1.25
N SER A 166 0.32 -12.52 -2.31
CA SER A 166 0.26 -13.04 -3.67
C SER A 166 1.64 -13.33 -4.24
N ILE A 167 2.61 -12.42 -4.04
CA ILE A 167 4.00 -12.60 -4.48
C ILE A 167 4.60 -13.86 -3.83
N MET A 168 4.42 -14.04 -2.51
CA MET A 168 4.92 -15.21 -1.80
C MET A 168 4.33 -16.51 -2.36
N SER A 169 3.00 -16.57 -2.45
CA SER A 169 2.31 -17.74 -3.01
C SER A 169 2.78 -18.07 -4.43
N SER A 170 3.17 -17.07 -5.18
CA SER A 170 3.60 -17.21 -6.58
C SER A 170 5.04 -17.66 -6.72
N ILE A 171 5.93 -17.18 -5.89
CA ILE A 171 7.32 -17.66 -5.85
C ILE A 171 7.32 -19.15 -5.49
N ASP A 172 6.54 -19.54 -4.49
CA ASP A 172 6.40 -20.95 -4.13
C ASP A 172 5.80 -21.77 -5.26
N MET A 173 4.74 -21.29 -5.92
CA MET A 173 4.08 -21.99 -7.03
C MET A 173 4.95 -22.11 -8.29
N LEU A 174 5.67 -21.05 -8.66
CA LEU A 174 6.40 -21.01 -9.94
C LEU A 174 7.81 -21.59 -9.84
N PHE A 175 8.45 -21.50 -8.69
CA PHE A 175 9.87 -21.85 -8.56
C PHE A 175 10.13 -22.97 -7.55
N LYS A 176 9.55 -22.91 -6.35
CA LYS A 176 9.86 -23.86 -5.28
C LYS A 176 9.14 -25.21 -5.46
N ASN A 177 7.82 -25.19 -5.60
CA ASN A 177 7.01 -26.39 -5.66
C ASN A 177 7.21 -27.22 -6.95
N PRO A 178 7.36 -26.63 -8.16
CA PRO A 178 7.67 -27.40 -9.35
C PRO A 178 8.97 -28.18 -9.24
N VAL A 179 10.01 -27.55 -8.68
CA VAL A 179 11.31 -28.21 -8.46
C VAL A 179 11.15 -29.42 -7.54
N LEU A 180 10.43 -29.26 -6.41
CA LEU A 180 10.15 -30.36 -5.48
C LEU A 180 9.36 -31.49 -6.15
N ILE A 181 8.32 -31.16 -6.91
CA ILE A 181 7.48 -32.13 -7.61
C ILE A 181 8.31 -32.89 -8.65
N ILE A 182 9.11 -32.20 -9.46
CA ILE A 182 9.97 -32.84 -10.47
C ILE A 182 10.96 -33.79 -9.80
N ILE A 183 11.63 -33.36 -8.75
CA ILE A 183 12.64 -34.19 -8.05
C ILE A 183 11.95 -35.43 -7.43
N TYR A 184 10.86 -35.25 -6.70
CA TYR A 184 10.16 -36.39 -6.09
C TYR A 184 9.54 -37.32 -7.13
N PHE A 185 8.92 -36.78 -8.19
CA PHE A 185 8.34 -37.57 -9.25
C PHE A 185 9.39 -38.39 -10.02
N THR A 186 10.54 -37.75 -10.33
CA THR A 186 11.67 -38.49 -10.96
C THR A 186 12.16 -39.62 -10.05
N THR A 187 12.26 -39.37 -8.74
CA THR A 187 12.65 -40.39 -7.78
C THR A 187 11.65 -41.57 -7.75
N LEU A 188 10.34 -41.30 -7.74
CA LEU A 188 9.31 -42.33 -7.82
C LEU A 188 9.40 -43.17 -9.10
N LEU A 189 9.66 -42.51 -10.26
CA LEU A 189 9.86 -43.19 -11.54
C LEU A 189 11.08 -44.13 -11.51
N VAL A 190 12.18 -43.70 -10.91
CA VAL A 190 13.40 -44.51 -10.76
C VAL A 190 13.17 -45.71 -9.83
N ILE A 191 12.37 -45.52 -8.78
CA ILE A 191 12.04 -46.63 -7.86
C ILE A 191 11.15 -47.68 -8.58
N SER A 192 10.02 -47.24 -9.14
CA SER A 192 9.11 -48.12 -9.88
C SER A 192 8.25 -47.29 -10.84
N TRP A 193 8.46 -47.51 -12.14
CA TRP A 193 7.67 -46.85 -13.17
C TRP A 193 6.21 -47.35 -13.20
N GLN A 194 5.99 -48.65 -12.86
CA GLN A 194 4.65 -49.24 -12.83
C GLN A 194 3.77 -48.59 -11.75
N LEU A 195 4.29 -48.47 -10.51
CA LEU A 195 3.61 -47.80 -9.41
C LEU A 195 3.36 -46.33 -9.70
N THR A 196 4.33 -45.69 -10.32
CA THR A 196 4.23 -44.24 -10.63
C THR A 196 3.19 -43.98 -11.71
N LEU A 197 3.12 -44.81 -12.76
CA LEU A 197 2.09 -44.69 -13.79
C LEU A 197 0.69 -44.94 -13.20
N PHE A 198 0.55 -45.95 -12.33
CA PHE A 198 -0.69 -46.20 -11.61
C PHE A 198 -1.11 -45.01 -10.74
N THR A 199 -0.18 -44.43 -9.98
CA THR A 199 -0.43 -43.28 -9.13
C THR A 199 -0.84 -42.05 -9.94
N LEU A 200 -0.30 -41.89 -11.16
CA LEU A 200 -0.60 -40.73 -12.03
C LEU A 200 -2.09 -40.69 -12.43
N ILE A 201 -2.79 -41.81 -12.46
CA ILE A 201 -4.24 -41.87 -12.76
C ILE A 201 -5.05 -41.11 -11.70
N PHE A 202 -4.58 -41.07 -10.45
CA PHE A 202 -5.30 -40.39 -9.35
C PHE A 202 -5.07 -38.89 -9.29
N VAL A 203 -3.99 -38.38 -9.88
CA VAL A 203 -3.64 -36.92 -9.84
C VAL A 203 -4.74 -36.06 -10.46
N PRO A 204 -5.31 -36.35 -11.65
CA PRO A 204 -6.42 -35.60 -12.22
C PRO A 204 -7.69 -35.61 -11.35
N ILE A 205 -8.00 -36.75 -10.74
CA ILE A 205 -9.16 -36.92 -9.85
C ILE A 205 -9.00 -36.01 -8.62
N PHE A 206 -7.81 -36.01 -8.01
CA PHE A 206 -7.47 -35.15 -6.90
C PHE A 206 -7.56 -33.65 -7.28
N GLY A 207 -6.99 -33.28 -8.43
CA GLY A 207 -7.01 -31.90 -8.95
C GLY A 207 -8.44 -31.41 -9.25
N TRP A 208 -9.29 -32.26 -9.82
CA TRP A 208 -10.70 -31.94 -10.09
C TRP A 208 -11.47 -31.69 -8.79
N PHE A 209 -11.31 -32.54 -7.80
CA PHE A 209 -11.97 -32.41 -6.51
C PHE A 209 -11.54 -31.15 -5.76
N MET A 210 -10.23 -30.86 -5.68
CA MET A 210 -9.69 -29.66 -5.05
C MET A 210 -10.13 -28.38 -5.78
N GLY A 211 -10.24 -28.42 -7.11
CA GLY A 211 -10.76 -27.34 -7.92
C GLY A 211 -12.25 -27.06 -7.67
N PHE A 212 -13.05 -28.10 -7.39
CA PHE A 212 -14.46 -27.96 -7.02
C PHE A 212 -14.62 -27.24 -5.66
N VAL A 213 -13.85 -27.64 -4.66
CA VAL A 213 -13.84 -26.99 -3.33
C VAL A 213 -13.41 -25.53 -3.44
N GLY A 214 -12.37 -25.23 -4.21
CA GLY A 214 -11.83 -23.88 -4.38
C GLY A 214 -12.80 -22.89 -5.04
N ARG A 215 -13.60 -23.35 -6.02
CA ARG A 215 -14.58 -22.48 -6.71
C ARG A 215 -15.71 -21.99 -5.79
N LYS A 216 -16.24 -22.87 -4.94
CA LYS A 216 -17.29 -22.52 -3.96
C LYS A 216 -16.77 -21.57 -2.88
N LEU A 217 -15.49 -21.63 -2.53
CA LEU A 217 -14.84 -20.77 -1.55
C LEU A 217 -14.76 -19.30 -2.06
N LYS A 218 -14.46 -19.10 -3.34
CA LYS A 218 -14.31 -17.78 -3.95
C LYS A 218 -15.59 -16.93 -3.85
N GLN A 219 -16.75 -17.49 -4.16
CA GLN A 219 -18.03 -16.76 -4.17
C GLN A 219 -18.39 -16.18 -2.78
N ASN A 220 -18.24 -16.97 -1.73
CA ASN A 220 -18.61 -16.54 -0.38
C ASN A 220 -17.61 -15.55 0.23
N SER A 221 -16.36 -15.61 -0.18
CA SER A 221 -15.34 -14.66 0.28
C SER A 221 -15.62 -13.22 -0.17
N MET A 222 -16.21 -13.02 -1.36
CA MET A 222 -16.58 -11.69 -1.86
C MET A 222 -17.70 -11.06 -1.03
N THR A 223 -18.71 -11.85 -0.62
CA THR A 223 -19.81 -11.35 0.24
C THR A 223 -19.29 -10.95 1.62
N ALA A 224 -18.45 -11.78 2.24
CA ALA A 224 -17.85 -11.45 3.54
C ALA A 224 -16.97 -10.20 3.47
N GLN A 225 -16.26 -9.96 2.37
CA GLN A 225 -15.45 -8.75 2.18
C GLN A 225 -16.30 -7.49 2.04
N LYS A 226 -17.47 -7.58 1.39
CA LYS A 226 -18.42 -6.45 1.32
C LYS A 226 -18.94 -6.10 2.71
N LEU A 227 -19.42 -7.10 3.48
CA LEU A 227 -19.90 -6.90 4.85
C LEU A 227 -18.83 -6.34 5.79
N TRP A 228 -17.55 -6.72 5.59
CA TRP A 228 -16.44 -6.10 6.32
C TRP A 228 -16.30 -4.62 6.01
N SER A 229 -16.40 -4.24 4.72
CA SER A 229 -16.37 -2.84 4.31
C SER A 229 -17.52 -2.05 4.93
N ASP A 230 -18.73 -2.61 4.93
CA ASP A 230 -19.92 -1.99 5.53
C ASP A 230 -19.73 -1.80 7.04
N THR A 231 -19.13 -2.79 7.73
CA THR A 231 -18.78 -2.70 9.16
C THR A 231 -17.79 -1.58 9.44
N MET A 232 -16.75 -1.45 8.61
CA MET A 232 -15.74 -0.38 8.77
C MET A 232 -16.32 1.01 8.47
N SER A 233 -17.18 1.15 7.47
CA SER A 233 -17.89 2.39 7.19
C SER A 233 -18.77 2.82 8.37
N GLN A 234 -19.44 1.87 9.04
CA GLN A 234 -20.22 2.16 10.24
C GLN A 234 -19.33 2.64 11.42
N VAL A 235 -18.13 2.09 11.59
CA VAL A 235 -17.16 2.55 12.60
C VAL A 235 -16.69 3.97 12.28
N GLU A 236 -16.35 4.25 11.02
CA GLU A 236 -15.92 5.58 10.57
C GLU A 236 -17.02 6.63 10.78
N GLU A 237 -18.26 6.32 10.41
CA GLU A 237 -19.44 7.18 10.65
C GLU A 237 -19.62 7.45 12.15
N THR A 238 -19.51 6.41 12.98
CA THR A 238 -19.62 6.52 14.44
C THR A 238 -18.54 7.42 15.04
N LEU A 239 -17.28 7.22 14.65
CA LEU A 239 -16.17 8.03 15.15
C LEU A 239 -16.27 9.49 14.71
N GLY A 240 -16.66 9.73 13.46
CA GLY A 240 -16.90 11.08 12.94
C GLY A 240 -18.06 11.80 13.62
N GLY A 241 -19.14 11.06 13.94
CA GLY A 241 -20.35 11.55 14.59
C GLY A 241 -20.38 11.43 16.12
N LEU A 242 -19.29 11.03 16.79
CA LEU A 242 -19.29 10.66 18.20
C LEU A 242 -19.86 11.76 19.13
N ARG A 243 -19.55 13.02 18.85
CA ARG A 243 -20.09 14.18 19.61
C ARG A 243 -21.60 14.27 19.50
N VAL A 244 -22.17 14.03 18.30
CA VAL A 244 -23.60 14.03 18.07
C VAL A 244 -24.26 12.85 18.79
N ILE A 245 -23.69 11.65 18.67
CA ILE A 245 -24.18 10.44 19.34
C ILE A 245 -24.25 10.67 20.87
N LYS A 246 -23.21 11.28 21.45
CA LYS A 246 -23.18 11.63 22.88
C LYS A 246 -24.20 12.70 23.26
N ALA A 247 -24.34 13.75 22.44
CA ALA A 247 -25.27 14.83 22.70
C ALA A 247 -26.75 14.38 22.66
N PHE A 248 -27.07 13.39 21.82
CA PHE A 248 -28.42 12.84 21.67
C PHE A 248 -28.65 11.53 22.45
N CYS A 249 -27.68 11.08 23.26
CA CYS A 249 -27.74 9.82 24.02
C CYS A 249 -28.14 8.62 23.12
N ALA A 250 -27.61 8.60 21.89
CA ALA A 250 -27.97 7.63 20.84
C ALA A 250 -27.09 6.37 20.81
N GLU A 251 -26.29 6.12 21.87
CA GLU A 251 -25.36 4.98 21.94
C GLU A 251 -26.08 3.63 21.78
N GLY A 252 -27.26 3.48 22.39
CA GLY A 252 -28.04 2.25 22.29
C GLY A 252 -28.42 1.92 20.85
N MET A 253 -28.95 2.91 20.13
CA MET A 253 -29.34 2.78 18.72
C MET A 253 -28.14 2.44 17.82
N MET A 254 -26.99 3.12 18.02
CA MET A 254 -25.78 2.85 17.26
C MET A 254 -25.18 1.48 17.55
N ASN A 255 -25.23 1.02 18.82
CA ASN A 255 -24.80 -0.31 19.19
C ASN A 255 -25.67 -1.40 18.55
N GLU A 256 -26.99 -1.25 18.53
CA GLU A 256 -27.90 -2.18 17.85
C GLU A 256 -27.62 -2.25 16.35
N ARG A 257 -27.42 -1.09 15.70
CA ARG A 257 -27.10 -1.02 14.28
C ARG A 257 -25.78 -1.72 13.96
N PHE A 258 -24.75 -1.47 14.77
CA PHE A 258 -23.45 -2.13 14.63
C PHE A 258 -23.54 -3.63 14.88
N ASP A 259 -24.23 -4.07 15.94
CA ASP A 259 -24.38 -5.48 16.30
C ASP A 259 -25.07 -6.28 15.19
N LYS A 260 -26.08 -5.71 14.56
CA LYS A 260 -26.77 -6.32 13.40
C LYS A 260 -25.79 -6.59 12.25
N ILE A 261 -25.06 -5.56 11.79
CA ILE A 261 -24.11 -5.69 10.66
C ILE A 261 -22.99 -6.66 11.02
N ASN A 262 -22.45 -6.55 12.25
CA ASN A 262 -21.37 -7.40 12.73
C ASN A 262 -21.80 -8.87 12.90
N SER A 263 -23.06 -9.11 13.28
CA SER A 263 -23.63 -10.46 13.36
C SER A 263 -23.81 -11.09 11.96
N GLU A 264 -24.21 -10.31 10.97
CA GLU A 264 -24.29 -10.75 9.57
C GLU A 264 -22.90 -11.10 9.06
N TYR A 265 -21.92 -10.22 9.26
CA TYR A 265 -20.50 -10.47 8.93
C TYR A 265 -19.97 -11.74 9.60
N ARG A 266 -20.22 -11.89 10.93
CA ARG A 266 -19.82 -13.10 11.67
C ARG A 266 -20.39 -14.38 11.05
N SER A 267 -21.66 -14.36 10.66
CA SER A 267 -22.30 -15.52 10.05
C SER A 267 -21.64 -15.91 8.72
N ASP A 268 -21.34 -14.95 7.88
CA ASP A 268 -20.75 -15.20 6.57
C ASP A 268 -19.27 -15.56 6.65
N ILE A 269 -18.48 -14.86 7.47
CA ILE A 269 -17.06 -15.20 7.66
C ILE A 269 -16.88 -16.57 8.31
N MET A 270 -17.81 -16.97 9.21
CA MET A 270 -17.81 -18.31 9.79
C MET A 270 -18.02 -19.38 8.72
N ARG A 271 -18.95 -19.18 7.78
CA ARG A 271 -19.17 -20.11 6.65
C ARG A 271 -17.94 -20.20 5.74
N VAL A 272 -17.29 -19.05 5.46
CA VAL A 272 -16.06 -19.00 4.68
C VAL A 272 -14.95 -19.79 5.38
N ASN A 273 -14.72 -19.50 6.67
CA ASN A 273 -13.65 -20.13 7.44
C ASN A 273 -13.87 -21.64 7.62
N ILE A 274 -15.10 -22.10 7.89
CA ILE A 274 -15.41 -23.54 7.98
C ILE A 274 -15.07 -24.24 6.65
N ARG A 275 -15.46 -23.66 5.52
CA ARG A 275 -15.13 -24.25 4.20
C ARG A 275 -13.64 -24.23 3.89
N GLN A 276 -12.96 -23.16 4.29
CA GLN A 276 -11.49 -23.07 4.14
C GLN A 276 -10.77 -24.13 4.98
N GLN A 277 -11.21 -24.31 6.23
CA GLN A 277 -10.67 -25.34 7.12
C GLN A 277 -10.96 -26.76 6.62
N LEU A 278 -12.09 -26.98 5.93
CA LEU A 278 -12.42 -28.28 5.37
C LEU A 278 -11.45 -28.71 4.25
N ALA A 279 -10.81 -27.77 3.56
CA ALA A 279 -9.90 -28.08 2.46
C ALA A 279 -8.70 -28.93 2.90
N HIS A 280 -8.16 -28.70 4.10
CA HIS A 280 -7.02 -29.46 4.62
C HIS A 280 -7.39 -30.92 4.97
N PRO A 281 -8.40 -31.20 5.82
CA PRO A 281 -8.82 -32.58 6.12
C PRO A 281 -9.26 -33.36 4.88
N MET A 282 -9.96 -32.70 3.95
CA MET A 282 -10.37 -33.36 2.69
C MET A 282 -9.17 -33.75 1.83
N SER A 283 -8.15 -32.89 1.74
CA SER A 283 -6.93 -33.21 1.00
C SER A 283 -6.13 -34.35 1.67
N GLU A 284 -6.13 -34.38 3.01
CA GLU A 284 -5.49 -35.45 3.79
C GLU A 284 -6.22 -36.77 3.62
N PHE A 285 -7.56 -36.77 3.71
CA PHE A 285 -8.38 -37.95 3.46
C PHE A 285 -8.17 -38.51 2.05
N LEU A 286 -8.24 -37.68 1.01
CA LEU A 286 -7.98 -38.09 -0.37
C LEU A 286 -6.55 -38.61 -0.56
N GLY A 287 -5.57 -37.98 0.06
CA GLY A 287 -4.19 -38.44 0.07
C GLY A 287 -4.05 -39.81 0.73
N THR A 288 -4.73 -40.05 1.84
CA THR A 288 -4.75 -41.34 2.53
C THR A 288 -5.43 -42.42 1.67
N VAL A 289 -6.57 -42.10 1.05
CA VAL A 289 -7.24 -43.01 0.10
C VAL A 289 -6.30 -43.40 -1.04
N MET A 290 -5.59 -42.43 -1.62
CA MET A 290 -4.59 -42.68 -2.66
C MET A 290 -3.48 -43.61 -2.15
N ILE A 291 -2.95 -43.39 -0.95
CA ILE A 291 -1.92 -44.24 -0.34
C ILE A 291 -2.46 -45.68 -0.13
N VAL A 292 -3.68 -45.84 0.35
CA VAL A 292 -4.30 -47.17 0.56
C VAL A 292 -4.44 -47.92 -0.77
N VAL A 293 -4.89 -47.26 -1.82
CA VAL A 293 -5.02 -47.86 -3.15
C VAL A 293 -3.65 -48.25 -3.73
N VAL A 294 -2.64 -47.36 -3.58
CA VAL A 294 -1.27 -47.64 -3.99
C VAL A 294 -0.64 -48.75 -3.13
N LEU A 295 -0.98 -48.80 -1.84
CA LEU A 295 -0.53 -49.86 -0.94
C LEU A 295 -1.12 -51.22 -1.36
N TRP A 296 -2.40 -51.26 -1.73
CA TRP A 296 -3.03 -52.49 -2.24
C TRP A 296 -2.38 -52.98 -3.55
N PHE A 297 -2.26 -52.10 -4.55
CA PHE A 297 -1.64 -52.46 -5.83
C PHE A 297 -0.14 -52.75 -5.68
N GLY A 298 0.59 -51.94 -4.95
CA GLY A 298 2.02 -52.16 -4.68
C GLY A 298 2.28 -53.40 -3.84
N GLY A 299 1.37 -53.72 -2.93
CA GLY A 299 1.40 -55.00 -2.17
C GLY A 299 1.38 -56.23 -3.07
N THR A 300 0.63 -56.20 -4.17
CA THR A 300 0.65 -57.34 -5.14
C THR A 300 2.00 -57.47 -5.84
N LEU A 301 2.73 -56.36 -6.05
CA LEU A 301 4.08 -56.35 -6.64
C LEU A 301 5.17 -56.80 -5.67
N VAL A 302 4.94 -56.65 -4.35
CA VAL A 302 5.88 -57.06 -3.29
C VAL A 302 5.66 -58.50 -2.85
N LEU A 303 4.39 -58.94 -2.76
CA LEU A 303 4.00 -60.25 -2.23
C LEU A 303 3.85 -61.35 -3.33
N GLY A 304 4.01 -61.00 -4.62
CA GLY A 304 3.93 -61.95 -5.72
C GLY A 304 5.08 -62.95 -5.68
N GLU A 305 4.93 -64.06 -6.42
CA GLU A 305 5.92 -65.15 -6.51
C GLU A 305 7.32 -64.68 -7.00
N SER A 306 7.36 -63.59 -7.76
CA SER A 306 8.58 -62.91 -8.21
C SER A 306 8.51 -61.42 -7.82
N PRO A 307 8.94 -61.04 -6.62
CA PRO A 307 8.80 -59.65 -6.14
C PRO A 307 9.59 -58.68 -7.01
N ILE A 308 8.92 -57.71 -7.59
CA ILE A 308 9.52 -56.66 -8.44
C ILE A 308 10.21 -55.61 -7.58
N ILE A 309 9.72 -55.39 -6.35
CA ILE A 309 10.18 -54.39 -5.42
C ILE A 309 10.30 -55.00 -4.03
N SER A 310 11.39 -54.71 -3.30
CA SER A 310 11.53 -55.13 -1.89
C SER A 310 10.58 -54.34 -0.96
N GLY A 311 10.17 -54.96 0.15
CA GLY A 311 9.28 -54.32 1.13
C GLY A 311 9.82 -52.97 1.65
N PRO A 312 11.09 -52.89 2.08
CA PRO A 312 11.69 -51.59 2.50
C PRO A 312 11.70 -50.52 1.41
N THR A 313 11.97 -50.88 0.15
CA THR A 313 11.94 -49.95 -0.99
C THR A 313 10.52 -49.49 -1.28
N PHE A 314 9.51 -50.35 -1.09
CA PHE A 314 8.12 -49.95 -1.22
C PHE A 314 7.67 -48.97 -0.13
N ILE A 315 8.07 -49.19 1.11
CA ILE A 315 7.83 -48.20 2.20
C ILE A 315 8.48 -46.86 1.86
N TYR A 316 9.71 -46.85 1.38
CA TYR A 316 10.39 -45.64 0.91
C TYR A 316 9.61 -44.93 -0.21
N TYR A 317 9.09 -45.69 -1.20
CA TYR A 317 8.21 -45.18 -2.24
C TYR A 317 7.00 -44.42 -1.64
N LEU A 318 6.29 -45.05 -0.68
CA LEU A 318 5.10 -44.45 -0.02
C LEU A 318 5.43 -43.18 0.72
N VAL A 319 6.61 -43.09 1.38
CA VAL A 319 7.05 -41.90 2.10
C VAL A 319 7.31 -40.73 1.11
N ILE A 320 7.96 -40.99 -0.03
CA ILE A 320 8.16 -39.96 -1.06
C ILE A 320 6.84 -39.55 -1.69
N LEU A 321 5.95 -40.51 -1.98
CA LEU A 321 4.62 -40.22 -2.50
C LEU A 321 3.82 -39.30 -1.56
N TYR A 322 3.85 -39.59 -0.25
CA TYR A 322 3.25 -38.71 0.76
C TYR A 322 3.84 -37.29 0.75
N SER A 323 5.14 -37.20 0.54
CA SER A 323 5.85 -35.91 0.52
C SER A 323 5.44 -34.98 -0.64
N ILE A 324 4.91 -35.56 -1.76
CA ILE A 324 4.39 -34.76 -2.90
C ILE A 324 3.08 -34.04 -2.54
N LEU A 325 2.32 -34.53 -1.57
CA LEU A 325 1.03 -33.94 -1.21
C LEU A 325 1.16 -32.48 -0.74
N ASN A 326 2.23 -32.13 -0.03
CA ASN A 326 2.44 -30.76 0.48
C ASN A 326 2.64 -29.73 -0.66
N PRO A 327 3.56 -29.91 -1.62
CA PRO A 327 3.66 -29.04 -2.79
C PRO A 327 2.34 -28.91 -3.56
N LEU A 328 1.55 -29.98 -3.70
CA LEU A 328 0.26 -29.94 -4.39
C LEU A 328 -0.78 -29.08 -3.64
N LYS A 329 -0.81 -29.12 -2.30
CA LYS A 329 -1.67 -28.26 -1.47
C LYS A 329 -1.34 -26.78 -1.67
N GLU A 330 -0.07 -26.42 -1.74
CA GLU A 330 0.38 -25.05 -1.95
C GLU A 330 -0.04 -24.48 -3.33
N PHE A 331 -0.15 -25.32 -4.37
CA PHE A 331 -0.73 -24.90 -5.65
C PHE A 331 -2.18 -24.41 -5.52
N SER A 332 -2.98 -25.12 -4.73
CA SER A 332 -4.38 -24.71 -4.48
C SER A 332 -4.45 -23.38 -3.74
N ARG A 333 -3.55 -23.15 -2.77
CA ARG A 333 -3.44 -21.89 -2.03
C ARG A 333 -3.03 -20.72 -2.94
N ALA A 334 -2.05 -20.95 -3.82
CA ALA A 334 -1.63 -19.98 -4.81
C ALA A 334 -2.75 -19.60 -5.78
N GLY A 335 -3.56 -20.59 -6.20
CA GLY A 335 -4.74 -20.37 -7.03
C GLY A 335 -5.78 -19.41 -6.44
N TYR A 336 -5.82 -19.25 -5.12
CA TYR A 336 -6.66 -18.27 -4.42
C TYR A 336 -5.95 -16.92 -4.23
N ASN A 337 -4.71 -16.94 -3.79
CA ASN A 337 -3.97 -15.70 -3.44
C ASN A 337 -3.57 -14.88 -4.66
N ILE A 338 -3.19 -15.51 -5.76
CA ILE A 338 -2.73 -14.81 -6.98
C ILE A 338 -3.82 -13.91 -7.58
N PRO A 339 -5.07 -14.35 -7.84
CA PRO A 339 -6.11 -13.47 -8.35
C PRO A 339 -6.44 -12.31 -7.41
N LYS A 340 -6.38 -12.54 -6.09
CA LYS A 340 -6.61 -11.49 -5.10
C LYS A 340 -5.53 -10.41 -5.15
N GLY A 341 -4.28 -10.84 -5.20
CA GLY A 341 -3.15 -9.91 -5.34
C GLY A 341 -3.14 -9.16 -6.67
N LEU A 342 -3.58 -9.80 -7.78
CA LEU A 342 -3.72 -9.12 -9.07
C LEU A 342 -4.78 -8.02 -9.02
N ALA A 343 -5.94 -8.28 -8.41
CA ALA A 343 -6.99 -7.28 -8.24
C ALA A 343 -6.51 -6.10 -7.37
N SER A 344 -5.72 -6.38 -6.32
CA SER A 344 -5.09 -5.35 -5.49
C SER A 344 -4.03 -4.56 -6.26
N MET A 345 -3.22 -5.23 -7.10
CA MET A 345 -2.23 -4.55 -7.95
C MET A 345 -2.88 -3.66 -9.00
N GLU A 346 -4.01 -4.07 -9.57
CA GLU A 346 -4.79 -3.23 -10.50
C GLU A 346 -5.27 -1.93 -9.82
N ARG A 347 -5.72 -2.00 -8.56
CA ARG A 347 -6.10 -0.79 -7.80
C ARG A 347 -4.89 0.10 -7.47
N ILE A 348 -3.76 -0.50 -7.15
CA ILE A 348 -2.48 0.22 -6.97
C ILE A 348 -2.05 0.89 -8.27
N ASP A 349 -2.12 0.18 -9.39
CA ASP A 349 -1.73 0.70 -10.71
C ASP A 349 -2.61 1.87 -11.16
N LYS A 350 -3.88 1.94 -10.75
CA LYS A 350 -4.73 3.13 -11.00
C LYS A 350 -4.14 4.40 -10.40
N ILE A 351 -3.48 4.32 -9.22
CA ILE A 351 -2.77 5.46 -8.65
C ILE A 351 -1.45 5.69 -9.39
N LEU A 352 -0.66 4.64 -9.59
CA LEU A 352 0.68 4.76 -10.20
C LEU A 352 0.64 5.28 -11.64
N GLN A 353 -0.42 4.94 -12.39
CA GLN A 353 -0.63 5.35 -13.78
C GLN A 353 -1.51 6.60 -13.90
N ALA A 354 -2.02 7.14 -12.78
CA ALA A 354 -2.81 8.36 -12.82
C ALA A 354 -2.01 9.49 -13.47
N GLU A 355 -2.66 10.23 -14.35
CA GLU A 355 -2.05 11.36 -15.05
C GLU A 355 -1.78 12.50 -14.06
N VAL A 356 -0.59 13.07 -14.13
CA VAL A 356 -0.27 14.30 -13.43
C VAL A 356 -0.74 15.45 -14.32
N LYS A 357 -1.92 16.00 -14.00
CA LYS A 357 -2.56 17.04 -14.84
C LYS A 357 -1.75 18.35 -14.85
N ILE A 358 -1.04 18.66 -13.76
CA ILE A 358 -0.21 19.87 -13.64
C ILE A 358 1.25 19.48 -13.75
N ASN A 359 1.84 19.75 -14.90
CA ASN A 359 3.24 19.49 -15.20
C ASN A 359 3.93 20.76 -15.67
N ASP A 360 5.24 20.80 -15.53
CA ASP A 360 6.05 21.82 -16.20
C ASP A 360 5.96 21.62 -17.71
N PRO A 361 5.95 22.71 -18.51
CA PRO A 361 6.08 22.62 -19.95
C PRO A 361 7.45 22.08 -20.35
N GLU A 362 7.62 21.63 -21.60
CA GLU A 362 8.90 21.09 -22.10
C GLU A 362 10.07 22.08 -21.96
N ASN A 363 9.77 23.38 -22.09
CA ASN A 363 10.74 24.46 -21.91
C ASN A 363 10.14 25.50 -20.95
N PRO A 364 10.22 25.28 -19.62
CA PRO A 364 9.63 26.19 -18.66
C PRO A 364 10.35 27.55 -18.67
N VAL A 365 9.57 28.62 -18.65
CA VAL A 365 10.11 29.97 -18.42
C VAL A 365 10.43 30.09 -16.93
N HIS A 366 11.66 30.47 -16.62
CA HIS A 366 12.09 30.74 -15.25
C HIS A 366 11.75 32.19 -14.86
N ILE A 367 11.23 32.37 -13.66
CA ILE A 367 10.91 33.67 -13.08
C ILE A 367 11.49 33.71 -11.65
N ASP A 368 12.42 34.64 -11.43
CA ASP A 368 13.10 34.79 -10.13
C ASP A 368 12.46 35.88 -9.22
N SER A 369 11.71 36.80 -9.83
CA SER A 369 11.09 37.94 -9.15
C SER A 369 9.74 38.29 -9.74
N PHE A 370 8.92 38.99 -8.96
CA PHE A 370 7.63 39.51 -9.38
C PHE A 370 7.75 41.06 -9.44
N GLU A 371 7.53 41.66 -10.63
CA GLU A 371 7.86 43.07 -10.85
C GLU A 371 6.66 43.95 -11.18
N HIS A 372 5.58 43.44 -11.79
CA HIS A 372 4.49 44.27 -12.29
C HIS A 372 3.12 43.92 -11.71
N GLU A 373 2.51 42.83 -12.18
CA GLU A 373 1.11 42.54 -11.87
C GLU A 373 0.74 41.06 -12.08
N ILE A 374 -0.37 40.65 -11.46
CA ILE A 374 -1.08 39.42 -11.76
C ILE A 374 -2.32 39.79 -12.55
N GLU A 375 -2.55 39.17 -13.69
CA GLU A 375 -3.68 39.47 -14.57
C GLU A 375 -4.50 38.20 -14.89
N PHE A 376 -5.80 38.31 -14.72
CA PHE A 376 -6.78 37.30 -15.16
C PHE A 376 -7.45 37.85 -16.42
N ARG A 377 -7.38 37.12 -17.53
CA ARG A 377 -8.00 37.47 -18.81
C ARG A 377 -9.05 36.43 -19.19
N HIS A 378 -10.31 36.82 -19.15
CA HIS A 378 -11.47 35.97 -19.53
C HIS A 378 -11.45 34.59 -18.91
N VAL A 379 -11.08 34.50 -17.61
CA VAL A 379 -10.90 33.23 -16.93
C VAL A 379 -12.21 32.60 -16.54
N SER A 380 -12.48 31.40 -17.09
CA SER A 380 -13.57 30.52 -16.66
C SER A 380 -13.02 29.20 -16.13
N PHE A 381 -13.61 28.73 -15.03
CA PHE A 381 -13.16 27.51 -14.37
C PHE A 381 -14.34 26.65 -13.88
N ALA A 382 -14.22 25.33 -14.13
CA ALA A 382 -15.15 24.32 -13.63
C ALA A 382 -14.41 23.17 -12.92
N TYR A 383 -14.96 22.69 -11.83
CA TYR A 383 -14.55 21.40 -11.28
C TYR A 383 -15.13 20.27 -12.12
N THR A 384 -14.35 19.19 -12.25
CA THR A 384 -14.79 17.95 -12.88
C THR A 384 -15.31 17.03 -11.78
N ASP A 385 -16.61 16.77 -11.76
CA ASP A 385 -17.23 15.91 -10.75
C ASP A 385 -17.92 14.74 -11.45
N GLY A 386 -17.28 13.57 -11.42
CA GLY A 386 -17.83 12.35 -12.01
C GLY A 386 -17.81 12.30 -13.54
N LYS A 387 -18.71 11.48 -14.08
CA LYS A 387 -18.99 11.35 -15.52
C LYS A 387 -20.48 11.37 -15.71
N ASP A 388 -20.93 12.06 -16.73
CA ASP A 388 -22.32 12.06 -17.15
C ASP A 388 -22.78 10.68 -17.70
N ASP A 389 -24.06 10.55 -18.01
CA ASP A 389 -24.65 9.33 -18.57
C ASP A 389 -24.02 8.90 -19.92
N GLU A 390 -23.31 9.79 -20.59
CA GLU A 390 -22.57 9.53 -21.84
C GLU A 390 -21.07 9.20 -21.57
N GLY A 391 -20.64 9.21 -20.30
CA GLY A 391 -19.25 8.93 -19.89
C GLY A 391 -18.29 10.11 -20.07
N LYS A 392 -18.79 11.32 -20.37
CA LYS A 392 -18.02 12.56 -20.41
C LYS A 392 -17.86 13.15 -19.01
N PRO A 393 -16.77 13.91 -18.74
CA PRO A 393 -16.61 14.59 -17.45
C PRO A 393 -17.74 15.59 -17.24
N GLU A 394 -18.45 15.49 -16.10
CA GLU A 394 -19.44 16.47 -15.70
C GLU A 394 -18.72 17.73 -15.18
N LEU A 395 -19.03 18.90 -15.80
CA LEU A 395 -18.40 20.16 -15.48
C LEU A 395 -19.31 21.04 -14.63
N HIS A 396 -18.87 21.35 -13.40
CA HIS A 396 -19.50 22.32 -12.52
C HIS A 396 -18.79 23.66 -12.62
N TRP A 397 -19.36 24.58 -13.41
CA TRP A 397 -18.81 25.92 -13.59
C TRP A 397 -18.91 26.73 -12.28
N VAL A 398 -17.74 27.20 -11.81
CA VAL A 398 -17.60 27.96 -10.56
C VAL A 398 -17.17 29.39 -10.82
N LEU A 399 -16.34 29.62 -11.84
CA LEU A 399 -15.92 30.97 -12.26
C LEU A 399 -16.27 31.16 -13.73
N LYS A 400 -16.74 32.37 -14.07
CA LYS A 400 -17.21 32.72 -15.42
C LYS A 400 -16.68 34.09 -15.80
N ASP A 401 -15.91 34.14 -16.88
CA ASP A 401 -15.36 35.37 -17.49
C ASP A 401 -14.72 36.36 -16.49
N ILE A 402 -13.87 35.84 -15.60
CA ILE A 402 -13.16 36.67 -14.63
C ILE A 402 -12.10 37.52 -15.33
N ASN A 403 -12.20 38.83 -15.17
CA ASN A 403 -11.23 39.82 -15.64
C ASN A 403 -10.76 40.64 -14.44
N LEU A 404 -9.48 40.51 -14.02
CA LEU A 404 -8.93 41.13 -12.84
C LEU A 404 -7.44 41.40 -13.00
N VAL A 405 -7.00 42.63 -12.63
CA VAL A 405 -5.59 43.01 -12.58
C VAL A 405 -5.22 43.34 -11.16
N ILE A 406 -4.12 42.81 -10.66
CA ILE A 406 -3.61 43.01 -9.30
C ILE A 406 -2.19 43.54 -9.41
N PRO A 407 -2.00 44.88 -9.30
CA PRO A 407 -0.68 45.51 -9.43
C PRO A 407 0.23 45.18 -8.24
N LYS A 408 1.53 45.14 -8.47
CA LYS A 408 2.55 44.92 -7.44
C LYS A 408 2.38 45.91 -6.25
N GLY A 409 2.44 45.34 -5.04
CA GLY A 409 2.33 46.06 -3.79
C GLY A 409 0.91 46.47 -3.41
N LYS A 410 -0.11 46.08 -4.18
CA LYS A 410 -1.51 46.35 -3.89
C LYS A 410 -2.17 45.21 -3.16
N THR A 411 -3.19 45.56 -2.36
CA THR A 411 -4.05 44.59 -1.66
C THR A 411 -5.42 44.57 -2.32
N VAL A 412 -5.81 43.43 -2.87
CA VAL A 412 -7.15 43.18 -3.42
C VAL A 412 -7.93 42.26 -2.50
N ALA A 413 -9.12 42.71 -2.07
CA ALA A 413 -10.02 41.89 -1.25
C ALA A 413 -11.13 41.27 -2.10
N LEU A 414 -11.32 39.97 -1.93
CA LEU A 414 -12.43 39.20 -2.55
C LEU A 414 -13.57 39.07 -1.53
N VAL A 415 -14.75 39.56 -1.86
CA VAL A 415 -15.92 39.57 -1.00
C VAL A 415 -17.07 38.86 -1.74
N GLY A 416 -17.96 38.20 -1.05
CA GLY A 416 -19.11 37.51 -1.65
C GLY A 416 -19.69 36.43 -0.74
N GLN A 417 -20.84 35.89 -1.10
CA GLN A 417 -21.50 34.82 -0.37
C GLN A 417 -20.65 33.52 -0.39
N SER A 418 -20.93 32.61 0.55
CA SER A 418 -20.33 31.29 0.52
C SER A 418 -20.69 30.58 -0.80
N GLY A 419 -19.69 29.92 -1.43
CA GLY A 419 -19.88 29.27 -2.72
C GLY A 419 -19.78 30.18 -3.95
N SER A 420 -19.50 31.48 -3.82
CA SER A 420 -19.38 32.40 -4.96
C SER A 420 -18.09 32.23 -5.80
N GLY A 421 -17.15 31.33 -5.41
CA GLY A 421 -15.94 31.04 -6.17
C GLY A 421 -14.65 31.69 -5.63
N LYS A 422 -14.67 32.39 -4.47
CA LYS A 422 -13.51 33.10 -3.90
C LYS A 422 -12.28 32.22 -3.68
N SER A 423 -12.41 31.13 -2.93
CA SER A 423 -11.29 30.21 -2.66
C SER A 423 -10.82 29.50 -3.93
N THR A 424 -11.74 29.21 -4.86
CA THR A 424 -11.39 28.66 -6.18
C THR A 424 -10.51 29.63 -6.98
N LEU A 425 -10.83 30.94 -6.97
CA LEU A 425 -10.00 31.94 -7.64
C LEU A 425 -8.60 32.01 -7.03
N LEU A 426 -8.48 31.91 -5.70
CA LEU A 426 -7.19 31.85 -5.02
C LEU A 426 -6.37 30.61 -5.39
N ASP A 427 -7.01 29.46 -5.52
CA ASP A 427 -6.36 28.19 -5.85
C ASP A 427 -5.81 28.14 -7.29
N LEU A 428 -6.32 28.97 -8.19
CA LEU A 428 -5.83 29.08 -9.56
C LEU A 428 -4.48 29.79 -9.66
N ILE A 429 -4.17 30.74 -8.76
CA ILE A 429 -2.92 31.54 -8.81
C ILE A 429 -1.67 30.66 -8.63
N PRO A 430 -1.59 29.75 -7.61
CA PRO A 430 -0.47 28.82 -7.46
C PRO A 430 -0.56 27.63 -8.43
N ARG A 431 -1.46 27.70 -9.41
CA ARG A 431 -1.69 26.65 -10.40
C ARG A 431 -1.91 25.29 -9.71
N TYR A 432 -2.88 25.23 -8.75
CA TYR A 432 -3.36 23.96 -8.23
C TYR A 432 -4.31 23.27 -9.21
N TYR A 433 -4.94 24.09 -10.07
CA TYR A 433 -5.80 23.70 -11.19
C TYR A 433 -5.44 24.55 -12.41
N ASP A 434 -5.65 24.01 -13.60
CA ASP A 434 -5.57 24.76 -14.86
C ASP A 434 -6.96 25.25 -15.26
N VAL A 435 -7.05 26.49 -15.79
CA VAL A 435 -8.28 27.09 -16.26
C VAL A 435 -8.75 26.42 -17.56
N GLN A 436 -10.08 26.29 -17.75
CA GLN A 436 -10.67 25.76 -18.97
C GLN A 436 -10.71 26.82 -20.08
N GLU A 437 -10.98 28.08 -19.75
CA GLU A 437 -11.01 29.18 -20.70
C GLU A 437 -10.24 30.38 -20.13
N GLY A 438 -9.67 31.20 -21.03
CA GLY A 438 -8.87 32.34 -20.65
C GLY A 438 -7.46 31.98 -20.17
N GLU A 439 -6.80 32.93 -19.55
CA GLU A 439 -5.41 32.79 -19.07
C GLU A 439 -5.16 33.61 -17.81
N ILE A 440 -4.20 33.16 -17.01
CA ILE A 440 -3.68 33.89 -15.85
C ILE A 440 -2.22 34.20 -16.13
N LEU A 441 -1.85 35.48 -16.01
CA LEU A 441 -0.52 35.97 -16.30
C LEU A 441 0.12 36.53 -15.03
N ILE A 442 1.43 36.31 -14.89
CA ILE A 442 2.29 36.98 -13.92
C ILE A 442 3.36 37.73 -14.71
N ASP A 443 3.40 39.05 -14.56
CA ASP A 443 4.29 39.93 -15.33
C ASP A 443 4.19 39.73 -16.85
N GLY A 444 2.97 39.44 -17.36
CA GLY A 444 2.70 39.21 -18.76
C GLY A 444 3.03 37.79 -19.25
N ILE A 445 3.53 36.90 -18.39
CA ILE A 445 3.85 35.50 -18.73
C ILE A 445 2.71 34.59 -18.22
N ASN A 446 2.19 33.73 -19.11
CA ASN A 446 1.15 32.79 -18.71
C ASN A 446 1.69 31.80 -17.67
N ILE A 447 0.96 31.59 -16.57
CA ILE A 447 1.36 30.67 -15.49
C ILE A 447 1.52 29.21 -15.98
N LYS A 448 0.92 28.85 -17.13
CA LYS A 448 1.10 27.53 -17.74
C LYS A 448 2.49 27.35 -18.35
N ASP A 449 3.13 28.44 -18.75
CA ASP A 449 4.46 28.44 -19.35
C ASP A 449 5.58 28.55 -18.32
N LEU A 450 5.24 28.92 -17.07
CA LEU A 450 6.19 29.00 -15.95
C LEU A 450 6.49 27.61 -15.37
N GLY A 451 7.72 27.43 -14.85
CA GLY A 451 8.05 26.32 -13.98
C GLY A 451 7.18 26.38 -12.72
N VAL A 452 6.47 25.27 -12.41
CA VAL A 452 5.54 25.20 -11.27
C VAL A 452 6.27 25.49 -9.94
N HIS A 453 7.51 25.06 -9.82
CA HIS A 453 8.34 25.33 -8.64
C HIS A 453 8.61 26.82 -8.48
N ASP A 454 9.05 27.51 -9.54
CA ASP A 454 9.40 28.93 -9.54
C ASP A 454 8.15 29.78 -9.26
N LEU A 455 7.03 29.48 -9.93
CA LEU A 455 5.74 30.10 -9.66
C LEU A 455 5.37 30.02 -8.17
N ARG A 456 5.43 28.83 -7.59
CA ARG A 456 5.06 28.61 -6.18
C ARG A 456 6.07 29.19 -5.20
N GLN A 457 7.32 29.39 -5.60
CA GLN A 457 8.30 30.12 -4.76
C GLN A 457 7.91 31.59 -4.56
N LEU A 458 7.33 32.23 -5.57
CA LEU A 458 6.86 33.62 -5.49
C LEU A 458 5.63 33.79 -4.60
N ILE A 459 4.92 32.72 -4.24
CA ILE A 459 3.62 32.77 -3.59
C ILE A 459 3.71 32.24 -2.15
N GLY A 460 3.20 32.99 -1.19
CA GLY A 460 2.93 32.54 0.18
C GLY A 460 1.44 32.37 0.41
N ASN A 461 1.06 31.29 1.05
CA ASN A 461 -0.34 30.98 1.31
C ASN A 461 -0.60 30.87 2.82
N VAL A 462 -1.63 31.59 3.31
CA VAL A 462 -2.15 31.46 4.67
C VAL A 462 -3.62 31.06 4.57
N ASN A 463 -3.87 29.77 4.81
CA ASN A 463 -5.20 29.18 4.66
C ASN A 463 -6.08 29.45 5.88
N GLN A 464 -7.40 29.30 5.71
CA GLN A 464 -8.41 29.38 6.75
C GLN A 464 -8.08 28.41 7.91
N GLU A 465 -7.81 27.16 7.60
CA GLU A 465 -7.34 26.16 8.55
C GLU A 465 -5.82 26.06 8.51
N ALA A 466 -5.15 26.42 9.61
CA ALA A 466 -3.70 26.30 9.73
C ALA A 466 -3.28 24.84 9.81
N ILE A 467 -2.75 24.31 8.70
CA ILE A 467 -2.25 22.92 8.62
C ILE A 467 -0.83 22.88 9.17
N LEU A 468 -0.67 22.19 10.30
CA LEU A 468 0.61 21.94 10.95
C LEU A 468 0.92 20.45 10.98
N PHE A 469 2.19 20.11 10.94
CA PHE A 469 2.68 18.74 10.95
C PHE A 469 3.07 18.31 12.36
N ASN A 470 3.00 17.02 12.65
CA ASN A 470 3.43 16.43 13.91
C ASN A 470 4.96 16.51 14.04
N ASP A 471 5.45 17.70 14.35
CA ASP A 471 6.87 18.03 14.46
C ASP A 471 7.06 19.18 15.45
N SER A 472 8.28 19.69 15.60
CA SER A 472 8.60 20.84 16.44
C SER A 472 8.06 22.16 15.88
N PHE A 473 7.98 23.20 16.70
CA PHE A 473 7.70 24.57 16.22
C PHE A 473 8.72 25.00 15.17
N LYS A 474 10.01 24.75 15.42
CA LYS A 474 11.10 25.07 14.51
C LYS A 474 10.84 24.49 13.12
N ASN A 475 10.60 23.17 13.02
CA ASN A 475 10.38 22.48 11.75
C ASN A 475 9.07 22.89 11.07
N ASN A 476 8.03 23.24 11.83
CA ASN A 476 6.80 23.77 11.27
C ASN A 476 6.96 25.19 10.70
N ILE A 477 7.74 26.06 11.33
CA ILE A 477 7.99 27.44 10.84
C ILE A 477 8.91 27.37 9.61
N SER A 478 10.00 26.58 9.66
CA SER A 478 10.96 26.45 8.56
C SER A 478 10.53 25.48 7.46
N PHE A 479 9.27 25.03 7.44
CA PHE A 479 8.77 24.05 6.49
C PHE A 479 9.00 24.50 5.03
N GLY A 480 9.81 23.73 4.28
CA GLY A 480 10.17 24.01 2.89
C GLY A 480 11.24 25.12 2.70
N VAL A 481 11.80 25.65 3.78
CA VAL A 481 12.81 26.73 3.73
C VAL A 481 14.02 26.35 4.60
N ASN A 482 15.22 26.46 4.04
CA ASN A 482 16.46 26.37 4.83
C ASN A 482 16.74 27.73 5.47
N ALA A 483 16.55 27.84 6.77
CA ALA A 483 16.73 29.07 7.50
C ALA A 483 17.57 28.86 8.78
N THR A 484 18.24 29.94 9.24
CA THR A 484 18.95 29.91 10.52
C THR A 484 17.97 30.04 11.69
N ASP A 485 18.42 29.64 12.88
CA ASP A 485 17.59 29.73 14.09
C ASP A 485 17.18 31.16 14.41
N GLU A 486 18.07 32.13 14.13
CA GLU A 486 17.79 33.54 14.31
C GLU A 486 16.67 34.05 13.40
N ALA A 487 16.66 33.61 12.11
CA ALA A 487 15.61 33.95 11.16
C ALA A 487 14.24 33.34 11.55
N ILE A 488 14.26 32.12 12.07
CA ILE A 488 13.05 31.46 12.58
C ILE A 488 12.47 32.18 13.78
N VAL A 489 13.34 32.60 14.72
CA VAL A 489 12.94 33.36 15.90
C VAL A 489 12.38 34.72 15.51
N GLU A 490 13.00 35.42 14.55
CA GLU A 490 12.53 36.73 14.08
C GLU A 490 11.17 36.61 13.38
N ALA A 491 10.99 35.63 12.51
CA ALA A 491 9.69 35.36 11.89
C ALA A 491 8.60 35.07 12.95
N ALA A 492 8.93 34.30 13.98
CA ALA A 492 8.00 34.01 15.08
C ALA A 492 7.65 35.26 15.91
N LYS A 493 8.59 36.18 16.12
CA LYS A 493 8.34 37.48 16.80
C LYS A 493 7.39 38.35 15.99
N ILE A 494 7.63 38.48 14.69
CA ILE A 494 6.76 39.26 13.79
C ILE A 494 5.35 38.69 13.79
N ALA A 495 5.23 37.38 13.80
CA ALA A 495 3.95 36.66 13.87
C ALA A 495 3.29 36.64 15.27
N ASN A 496 3.84 37.29 16.25
CA ASN A 496 3.40 37.27 17.66
C ASN A 496 3.34 35.83 18.23
N ALA A 497 4.24 34.95 17.75
CA ALA A 497 4.30 33.55 18.18
C ALA A 497 5.39 33.25 19.20
N HIS A 498 6.44 34.08 19.25
CA HIS A 498 7.65 33.85 20.06
C HIS A 498 7.35 33.61 21.55
N GLU A 499 6.50 34.42 22.16
CA GLU A 499 6.22 34.33 23.59
C GLU A 499 5.63 32.99 24.01
N PHE A 500 4.56 32.55 23.35
CA PHE A 500 3.96 31.25 23.72
C PHE A 500 4.85 30.05 23.35
N ILE A 501 5.71 30.19 22.31
CA ILE A 501 6.70 29.16 21.99
C ILE A 501 7.71 29.04 23.14
N MET A 502 8.21 30.14 23.64
CA MET A 502 9.18 30.18 24.75
C MET A 502 8.59 29.68 26.07
N HIS A 503 7.28 29.78 26.28
CA HIS A 503 6.59 29.21 27.44
C HIS A 503 6.32 27.69 27.31
N SER A 504 6.60 27.07 26.15
CA SER A 504 6.48 25.62 25.99
C SER A 504 7.69 24.88 26.58
N GLU A 505 7.53 23.58 26.87
CA GLU A 505 8.52 22.75 27.63
C GLU A 505 9.96 22.82 27.07
N ARG A 506 10.12 22.88 25.74
CA ARG A 506 11.41 22.88 25.03
C ARG A 506 11.55 24.08 24.06
N GLY A 507 10.77 25.14 24.25
CA GLY A 507 10.77 26.26 23.33
C GLY A 507 10.51 25.83 21.90
N TYR A 508 11.34 26.23 20.96
CA TYR A 508 11.21 25.92 19.52
C TYR A 508 11.32 24.42 19.18
N ASP A 509 11.94 23.60 20.02
CA ASP A 509 12.06 22.17 19.84
C ASP A 509 10.87 21.37 20.42
N THR A 510 9.86 22.05 20.94
CA THR A 510 8.64 21.42 21.45
C THR A 510 7.83 20.84 20.30
N ASN A 511 7.50 19.54 20.36
CA ASN A 511 6.59 18.89 19.42
C ASN A 511 5.15 19.34 19.68
N ILE A 512 4.47 19.84 18.65
CA ILE A 512 3.13 20.42 18.73
C ILE A 512 1.99 19.42 18.59
N GLY A 513 2.31 18.15 18.41
CA GLY A 513 1.35 17.04 18.25
C GLY A 513 0.74 16.94 16.86
N ASP A 514 -0.14 15.96 16.69
CA ASP A 514 -0.80 15.75 15.41
C ASP A 514 -1.68 16.97 15.04
N ARG A 515 -1.47 17.51 13.84
CA ARG A 515 -2.13 18.73 13.32
C ARG A 515 -2.08 19.92 14.28
N GLY A 516 -1.06 20.01 15.13
CA GLY A 516 -0.98 21.05 16.14
C GLY A 516 -2.06 20.94 17.22
N GLY A 517 -2.52 19.72 17.55
CA GLY A 517 -3.63 19.46 18.48
C GLY A 517 -3.39 19.96 19.91
N ARG A 518 -2.13 20.32 20.26
CA ARG A 518 -1.77 20.91 21.55
C ARG A 518 -1.91 22.42 21.60
N LEU A 519 -2.23 23.05 20.45
CA LEU A 519 -2.28 24.51 20.29
C LEU A 519 -3.73 25.00 20.18
N SER A 520 -3.98 26.22 20.66
CA SER A 520 -5.22 26.92 20.36
C SER A 520 -5.31 27.29 18.86
N GLY A 521 -6.52 27.59 18.36
CA GLY A 521 -6.72 28.02 16.97
C GLY A 521 -5.84 29.21 16.59
N GLY A 522 -5.79 30.25 17.44
CA GLY A 522 -4.95 31.42 17.23
C GLY A 522 -3.45 31.16 17.29
N GLN A 523 -3.01 30.20 18.13
CA GLN A 523 -1.61 29.77 18.16
C GLN A 523 -1.22 29.03 16.87
N ARG A 524 -2.08 28.11 16.38
CA ARG A 524 -1.84 27.44 15.09
C ARG A 524 -1.72 28.43 13.95
N GLN A 525 -2.63 29.44 13.91
CA GLN A 525 -2.64 30.44 12.87
C GLN A 525 -1.35 31.30 12.89
N ARG A 526 -0.89 31.73 14.09
CA ARG A 526 0.35 32.48 14.23
C ARG A 526 1.59 31.68 13.80
N VAL A 527 1.64 30.39 14.03
CA VAL A 527 2.71 29.51 13.50
C VAL A 527 2.65 29.45 11.97
N SER A 528 1.46 29.34 11.38
CA SER A 528 1.28 29.36 9.92
C SER A 528 1.71 30.71 9.31
N ILE A 529 1.39 31.83 9.98
CA ILE A 529 1.85 33.17 9.57
C ILE A 529 3.37 33.28 9.69
N ALA A 530 3.98 32.77 10.77
CA ALA A 530 5.45 32.76 10.92
C ALA A 530 6.12 31.99 9.76
N ARG A 531 5.55 30.87 9.31
CA ARG A 531 5.99 30.12 8.11
C ARG A 531 5.95 31.00 6.86
N ALA A 532 4.87 31.74 6.64
CA ALA A 532 4.73 32.66 5.49
C ALA A 532 5.71 33.83 5.57
N ILE A 533 5.96 34.40 6.77
CA ILE A 533 6.95 35.46 7.00
C ILE A 533 8.36 34.95 6.67
N LEU A 534 8.73 33.76 7.16
CA LEU A 534 10.05 33.17 6.93
C LEU A 534 10.33 32.92 5.45
N LYS A 535 9.32 32.45 4.71
CA LYS A 535 9.41 32.23 3.25
C LYS A 535 9.63 33.56 2.50
N ASN A 536 9.12 34.68 3.01
CA ASN A 536 9.23 36.01 2.46
C ASN A 536 8.81 36.15 0.96
N PRO A 537 7.65 35.68 0.55
CA PRO A 537 7.22 35.74 -0.84
C PRO A 537 6.75 37.11 -1.26
N PRO A 538 6.93 37.55 -2.54
CA PRO A 538 6.40 38.83 -3.04
C PRO A 538 4.87 38.83 -3.20
N ILE A 539 4.24 37.69 -3.41
CA ILE A 539 2.78 37.51 -3.56
C ILE A 539 2.25 36.77 -2.33
N LEU A 540 1.17 37.27 -1.75
CA LEU A 540 0.53 36.68 -0.58
C LEU A 540 -0.94 36.36 -0.88
N ILE A 541 -1.33 35.14 -0.59
CA ILE A 541 -2.70 34.67 -0.67
C ILE A 541 -3.21 34.43 0.75
N LEU A 542 -4.32 35.08 1.12
CA LEU A 542 -4.95 34.95 2.42
C LEU A 542 -6.38 34.40 2.25
N ASP A 543 -6.65 33.23 2.78
CA ASP A 543 -8.00 32.67 2.81
C ASP A 543 -8.52 32.67 4.25
N GLU A 544 -9.43 33.58 4.58
CA GLU A 544 -10.19 33.70 5.84
C GLU A 544 -9.40 33.39 7.15
N ALA A 545 -8.21 33.96 7.30
CA ALA A 545 -7.23 33.58 8.33
C ALA A 545 -7.66 33.87 9.80
N THR A 546 -8.87 34.39 10.08
CA THR A 546 -9.29 34.83 11.43
C THR A 546 -10.65 34.27 11.89
N SER A 547 -11.26 33.33 11.17
CA SER A 547 -12.54 32.73 11.57
C SER A 547 -12.37 31.87 12.84
N ALA A 548 -13.34 31.98 13.77
CA ALA A 548 -13.45 31.20 15.01
C ALA A 548 -12.34 31.39 16.06
N LEU A 549 -11.73 32.60 16.16
CA LEU A 549 -10.75 32.95 17.19
C LEU A 549 -11.41 33.77 18.32
N ASP A 550 -10.85 33.67 19.52
CA ASP A 550 -11.16 34.56 20.62
C ASP A 550 -10.60 35.97 20.34
N THR A 551 -11.19 37.00 20.94
CA THR A 551 -10.89 38.44 20.65
C THR A 551 -9.40 38.80 20.79
N GLU A 552 -8.70 38.26 21.81
CA GLU A 552 -7.28 38.54 22.01
C GLU A 552 -6.42 37.85 20.95
N SER A 553 -6.65 36.59 20.69
CA SER A 553 -5.98 35.81 19.63
C SER A 553 -6.22 36.45 18.26
N GLU A 554 -7.44 36.89 18.00
CA GLU A 554 -7.80 37.56 16.75
C GLU A 554 -6.98 38.85 16.54
N ARG A 555 -6.88 39.71 17.57
CA ARG A 555 -6.09 40.94 17.51
C ARG A 555 -4.62 40.64 17.17
N LEU A 556 -4.03 39.64 17.83
CA LEU A 556 -2.63 39.26 17.59
C LEU A 556 -2.41 38.68 16.19
N VAL A 557 -3.36 37.90 15.66
CA VAL A 557 -3.32 37.38 14.30
C VAL A 557 -3.48 38.50 13.28
N GLN A 558 -4.42 39.41 13.48
CA GLN A 558 -4.61 40.59 12.58
C GLN A 558 -3.37 41.47 12.53
N ASP A 559 -2.74 41.79 13.68
CA ASP A 559 -1.48 42.55 13.73
C ASP A 559 -0.36 41.85 12.94
N ALA A 560 -0.23 40.53 13.10
CA ALA A 560 0.74 39.73 12.35
C ALA A 560 0.46 39.75 10.84
N LEU A 561 -0.81 39.59 10.42
CA LEU A 561 -1.22 39.68 9.03
C LEU A 561 -0.96 41.06 8.43
N TYR A 562 -1.31 42.14 9.16
CA TYR A 562 -1.07 43.48 8.71
C TYR A 562 0.44 43.74 8.46
N LYS A 563 1.31 43.32 9.38
CA LYS A 563 2.77 43.38 9.20
C LYS A 563 3.24 42.58 7.98
N LEU A 564 2.65 41.40 7.74
CA LEU A 564 2.97 40.55 6.61
C LEU A 564 2.53 41.18 5.27
N MET A 565 1.35 41.81 5.21
CA MET A 565 0.77 42.41 3.99
C MET A 565 1.49 43.70 3.53
N LYS A 566 2.00 44.51 4.46
CA LYS A 566 2.45 45.91 4.25
C LYS A 566 3.43 46.10 3.09
N THR A 567 4.21 45.09 2.72
CA THR A 567 5.25 45.18 1.69
C THR A 567 5.06 44.20 0.54
N ARG A 568 3.89 43.60 0.43
CA ARG A 568 3.62 42.51 -0.51
C ARG A 568 2.37 42.77 -1.33
N THR A 569 2.30 42.14 -2.49
CA THR A 569 1.06 42.07 -3.27
C THR A 569 0.17 41.06 -2.63
N THR A 570 -1.02 41.45 -2.20
CA THR A 570 -1.91 40.56 -1.41
C THR A 570 -3.26 40.37 -2.07
N ILE A 571 -3.69 39.11 -2.15
CA ILE A 571 -5.06 38.76 -2.50
C ILE A 571 -5.68 38.08 -1.26
N ALA A 572 -6.76 38.66 -0.74
CA ALA A 572 -7.38 38.19 0.48
C ALA A 572 -8.87 37.86 0.27
N VAL A 573 -9.31 36.69 0.69
CA VAL A 573 -10.72 36.44 0.94
C VAL A 573 -11.06 37.06 2.30
N ALA A 574 -11.84 38.09 2.28
CA ALA A 574 -12.13 38.89 3.47
C ALA A 574 -13.54 38.63 3.98
N HIS A 575 -13.59 38.11 5.22
CA HIS A 575 -14.83 37.98 6.00
C HIS A 575 -14.87 39.00 7.17
N ARG A 576 -13.84 39.82 7.31
CA ARG A 576 -13.75 40.84 8.36
C ARG A 576 -13.63 42.25 7.77
N LEU A 577 -14.45 43.13 8.30
CA LEU A 577 -14.54 44.54 7.88
C LEU A 577 -13.18 45.25 7.91
N SER A 578 -12.32 44.94 8.89
CA SER A 578 -10.98 45.57 9.04
C SER A 578 -10.04 45.22 7.89
N THR A 579 -10.10 44.01 7.36
CA THR A 579 -9.29 43.59 6.20
C THR A 579 -9.83 44.26 4.92
N ILE A 580 -11.14 44.37 4.80
CA ILE A 580 -11.82 44.94 3.63
C ILE A 580 -11.56 46.44 3.53
N LYS A 581 -11.75 47.19 4.63
CA LYS A 581 -11.62 48.69 4.66
C LYS A 581 -10.24 49.19 4.26
N ASN A 582 -9.20 48.42 4.51
CA ASN A 582 -7.81 48.80 4.24
C ASN A 582 -7.28 48.28 2.91
N SER A 583 -8.10 47.63 2.10
CA SER A 583 -7.71 47.12 0.78
C SER A 583 -7.71 48.22 -0.26
N ASP A 584 -6.76 48.18 -1.20
CA ASP A 584 -6.68 49.16 -2.30
C ASP A 584 -7.85 48.97 -3.28
N GLU A 585 -8.32 47.77 -3.44
CA GLU A 585 -9.47 47.41 -4.27
C GLU A 585 -10.26 46.25 -3.63
N ILE A 586 -11.58 46.33 -3.76
CA ILE A 586 -12.52 45.28 -3.36
C ILE A 586 -13.22 44.75 -4.61
N CYS A 587 -13.20 43.41 -4.81
CA CYS A 587 -13.94 42.74 -5.86
C CYS A 587 -15.04 41.90 -5.24
N VAL A 588 -16.29 42.15 -5.65
CA VAL A 588 -17.47 41.40 -5.18
C VAL A 588 -17.77 40.30 -6.16
N LEU A 589 -17.67 39.05 -5.67
CA LEU A 589 -18.02 37.85 -6.45
C LEU A 589 -19.45 37.42 -6.15
N HIS A 590 -20.24 37.22 -7.20
CA HIS A 590 -21.58 36.68 -7.14
C HIS A 590 -21.79 35.68 -8.27
N GLU A 591 -22.19 34.44 -7.94
CA GLU A 591 -22.43 33.34 -8.90
C GLU A 591 -21.28 33.09 -9.91
N GLY A 592 -20.04 33.30 -9.45
CA GLY A 592 -18.83 33.07 -10.25
C GLY A 592 -18.38 34.24 -11.12
N GLU A 593 -19.01 35.41 -11.00
CA GLU A 593 -18.67 36.63 -11.74
C GLU A 593 -18.26 37.76 -10.80
N ILE A 594 -17.41 38.68 -11.24
CA ILE A 594 -17.10 39.92 -10.53
C ILE A 594 -18.19 40.95 -10.92
N VAL A 595 -19.10 41.24 -9.97
CA VAL A 595 -20.25 42.13 -10.21
C VAL A 595 -20.00 43.56 -9.80
N GLU A 596 -19.12 43.83 -8.83
CA GLU A 596 -18.77 45.16 -8.36
C GLU A 596 -17.26 45.24 -8.08
N ARG A 597 -16.66 46.41 -8.34
CA ARG A 597 -15.24 46.71 -8.07
C ARG A 597 -15.11 48.18 -7.59
N GLY A 598 -14.25 48.42 -6.61
CA GLY A 598 -13.96 49.75 -6.12
C GLY A 598 -13.34 49.72 -4.72
N THR A 599 -13.14 50.90 -4.15
CA THR A 599 -12.75 51.08 -2.76
C THR A 599 -13.95 50.88 -1.83
N HIS A 600 -13.72 50.75 -0.52
CA HIS A 600 -14.78 50.63 0.47
C HIS A 600 -15.80 51.76 0.37
N ASP A 601 -15.32 53.02 0.29
CA ASP A 601 -16.18 54.19 0.27
C ASP A 601 -17.01 54.26 -1.02
N GLU A 602 -16.40 53.98 -2.19
CA GLU A 602 -17.11 53.94 -3.47
C GLU A 602 -18.21 52.88 -3.50
N LEU A 603 -17.93 51.67 -2.96
CA LEU A 603 -18.91 50.58 -2.95
C LEU A 603 -20.02 50.76 -1.89
N MET A 604 -19.74 51.52 -0.82
CA MET A 604 -20.76 51.89 0.17
C MET A 604 -21.77 52.91 -0.38
N ASP A 605 -21.33 53.77 -1.31
CA ASP A 605 -22.19 54.76 -1.97
C ASP A 605 -23.11 54.12 -3.01
N ILE A 606 -22.77 52.92 -3.50
CA ILE A 606 -23.58 52.14 -4.41
C ILE A 606 -24.51 51.25 -3.58
N GLU A 607 -25.83 51.29 -3.82
CA GLU A 607 -26.79 50.40 -3.18
C GLU A 607 -26.78 48.97 -3.81
N GLY A 608 -25.55 48.38 -3.82
CA GLY A 608 -25.25 47.14 -4.51
C GLY A 608 -25.14 45.92 -3.61
N TYR A 609 -24.49 44.87 -4.15
CA TYR A 609 -24.20 43.62 -3.42
C TYR A 609 -23.24 43.84 -2.25
N TYR A 610 -22.22 44.72 -2.40
CA TYR A 610 -21.27 45.03 -1.33
C TYR A 610 -21.97 45.60 -0.09
N LYS A 611 -22.79 46.60 -0.27
CA LYS A 611 -23.52 47.25 0.84
C LYS A 611 -24.43 46.26 1.55
N LYS A 612 -25.15 45.42 0.80
CA LYS A 612 -25.98 44.38 1.40
C LYS A 612 -25.17 43.39 2.24
N LEU A 613 -23.98 42.95 1.77
CA LEU A 613 -23.12 42.04 2.51
C LEU A 613 -22.52 42.73 3.75
N HIS A 614 -22.16 43.99 3.63
CA HIS A 614 -21.66 44.83 4.75
C HIS A 614 -22.72 44.95 5.85
N ASP A 615 -23.94 45.32 5.48
CA ASP A 615 -25.06 45.52 6.43
C ASP A 615 -25.46 44.21 7.13
N MET A 616 -25.33 43.10 6.46
CA MET A 616 -25.54 41.74 7.05
C MET A 616 -24.42 41.35 8.06
N GLN A 617 -23.22 41.92 7.97
CA GLN A 617 -22.10 41.58 8.86
C GLN A 617 -22.02 42.54 10.08
N GLU A 618 -22.67 43.68 10.05
CA GLU A 618 -22.74 44.61 11.20
C GLU A 618 -23.89 44.26 12.19
N ILE A 619 -24.74 43.28 11.87
CA ILE A 619 -25.75 42.72 12.78
C ILE A 619 -25.16 41.49 13.46
#